data_e04d63828fae95b391cc0fd583166018
#
_entry.id   e04d63828fae95b391cc0fd583166018
#
_cell.length_a   1.000
_cell.length_b   1.000
_cell.length_c   1.000
_cell.angle_alpha   90.00
_cell.angle_beta   90.00
_cell.angle_gamma   90.00
#
_symmetry.space_group_name_H-M   'P 1'
#
loop_
_entity.id
_entity.type
_entity.pdbx_description
1 polymer ?
#
loop_
_entity_poly.entity_id
_entity_poly.type
_entity_poly.pdbx_seq_one_letter_code
_entity_poly.pdbx_strand_id
1 'polypeptide(L)'
;MSDAKVLLERRGGVGYLTLDRPAGLNALDLEMVRSLHGALRDWEGDPGVRVVVLRGNGPKAFCAGGDVRALYDSYQRGDDLHQIFFTEEYALDLALHRYPKPVLALAHGLVLGGGMGLVQAARLRIVSERTRMAMPETAIGYFPDVGASHFLPRLPDHLGLYLGLTGEQIGPADALAAGLADVFVPEASNEALAQRLEEATAQGPTDLAALLQEFAGAPAETARLTDLRPAIAEHFAAATVEELRGSLQAESRPAYRDWAQETLATLDRRSPLAVATALELLRQGSGLSLEQCFALELHLDRRWFEKGEIIEGVRAMLVDKDRTPHWNPARWQDLDPRRVAAFFTDFRHS
;
A
#
# COMPACT_ATOMS: atom_id res chain seq x y z
N MET A 1 22.30 -8.02 -21.70
CA MET A 1 21.57 -7.03 -20.86
C MET A 1 21.36 -7.73 -19.52
N SER A 2 21.56 -7.07 -18.40
CA SER A 2 21.38 -7.65 -17.05
C SER A 2 19.90 -8.00 -16.88
N ASP A 3 19.58 -9.24 -16.48
CA ASP A 3 18.21 -9.63 -16.08
C ASP A 3 17.82 -9.12 -14.70
N ALA A 4 18.55 -8.10 -14.20
CA ALA A 4 18.32 -7.54 -12.88
C ALA A 4 16.95 -6.84 -12.83
N LYS A 5 16.11 -7.26 -11.90
CA LYS A 5 14.75 -6.72 -11.70
C LYS A 5 14.73 -5.44 -10.82
N VAL A 6 15.89 -5.08 -10.26
CA VAL A 6 16.15 -3.82 -9.56
C VAL A 6 17.45 -3.25 -10.08
N LEU A 7 17.40 -2.03 -10.63
CA LEU A 7 18.60 -1.33 -11.08
C LEU A 7 19.13 -0.46 -9.94
N LEU A 8 20.42 -0.60 -9.67
CA LEU A 8 21.15 0.12 -8.62
C LEU A 8 22.10 1.11 -9.28
N GLU A 9 21.89 2.39 -9.09
CA GLU A 9 22.72 3.44 -9.68
C GLU A 9 23.15 4.42 -8.59
N ARG A 10 24.31 5.06 -8.78
CA ARG A 10 24.78 6.17 -7.94
C ARG A 10 25.16 7.32 -8.82
N ARG A 11 24.63 8.50 -8.54
CA ARG A 11 24.95 9.74 -9.26
C ARG A 11 24.96 10.91 -8.28
N GLY A 12 26.04 11.68 -8.26
CA GLY A 12 26.21 12.71 -7.24
C GLY A 12 26.22 12.10 -5.85
N GLY A 13 25.33 12.56 -4.97
CA GLY A 13 25.09 11.99 -3.65
C GLY A 13 23.83 11.14 -3.57
N VAL A 14 23.23 10.76 -4.70
CA VAL A 14 21.97 10.02 -4.78
C VAL A 14 22.21 8.57 -5.12
N GLY A 15 21.61 7.66 -4.32
CA GLY A 15 21.43 6.25 -4.65
C GLY A 15 20.05 5.99 -5.24
N TYR A 16 19.98 5.53 -6.48
CA TYR A 16 18.72 5.18 -7.14
C TYR A 16 18.44 3.70 -7.03
N LEU A 17 17.27 3.38 -6.51
CA LEU A 17 16.64 2.06 -6.51
C LEU A 17 15.50 2.08 -7.53
N THR A 18 15.72 1.48 -8.69
CA THR A 18 14.72 1.45 -9.77
C THR A 18 14.14 0.04 -9.90
N LEU A 19 12.84 -0.10 -9.61
CA LEU A 19 12.10 -1.34 -9.88
C LEU A 19 12.01 -1.53 -11.40
N ASP A 20 12.52 -2.64 -11.93
CA ASP A 20 12.67 -2.88 -13.37
C ASP A 20 11.99 -4.18 -13.83
N ARG A 21 10.71 -4.27 -13.56
CA ARG A 21 9.79 -5.31 -14.06
C ARG A 21 8.56 -4.73 -14.75
N PRO A 22 8.70 -3.78 -15.72
CA PRO A 22 7.57 -3.01 -16.25
C PRO A 22 6.49 -3.87 -16.92
N ALA A 23 6.85 -5.03 -17.47
CA ALA A 23 5.89 -6.00 -18.04
C ALA A 23 4.96 -6.60 -16.97
N GLY A 24 5.44 -6.73 -15.74
CA GLY A 24 4.68 -7.16 -14.56
C GLY A 24 4.25 -6.00 -13.67
N LEU A 25 4.17 -4.77 -14.20
CA LEU A 25 3.79 -3.56 -13.44
C LEU A 25 4.67 -3.34 -12.19
N ASN A 26 5.94 -3.75 -12.26
CA ASN A 26 6.91 -3.70 -11.17
C ASN A 26 6.45 -4.42 -9.89
N ALA A 27 5.61 -5.46 -10.03
CA ALA A 27 5.20 -6.29 -8.90
C ALA A 27 6.43 -6.94 -8.25
N LEU A 28 6.48 -6.89 -6.91
CA LEU A 28 7.62 -7.35 -6.12
C LEU A 28 7.67 -8.88 -6.08
N ASP A 29 8.81 -9.44 -6.41
CA ASP A 29 9.15 -10.81 -6.08
C ASP A 29 10.26 -10.85 -5.01
N LEU A 30 10.55 -12.04 -4.49
CA LEU A 30 11.53 -12.22 -3.41
C LEU A 30 12.94 -11.73 -3.80
N GLU A 31 13.31 -11.87 -5.08
CA GLU A 31 14.60 -11.38 -5.58
C GLU A 31 14.68 -9.85 -5.52
N MET A 32 13.61 -9.15 -5.91
CA MET A 32 13.53 -7.69 -5.81
C MET A 32 13.59 -7.23 -4.36
N VAL A 33 12.84 -7.86 -3.45
CA VAL A 33 12.86 -7.57 -2.01
C VAL A 33 14.28 -7.68 -1.45
N ARG A 34 14.98 -8.77 -1.77
CA ARG A 34 16.36 -9.00 -1.33
C ARG A 34 17.35 -8.00 -1.93
N SER A 35 17.18 -7.65 -3.20
CA SER A 35 18.02 -6.67 -3.88
C SER A 35 17.87 -5.28 -3.28
N LEU A 36 16.64 -4.84 -3.00
CA LEU A 36 16.37 -3.56 -2.33
C LEU A 36 16.97 -3.54 -0.92
N HIS A 37 16.70 -4.58 -0.13
CA HIS A 37 17.22 -4.67 1.25
C HIS A 37 18.76 -4.73 1.28
N GLY A 38 19.37 -5.46 0.35
CA GLY A 38 20.83 -5.52 0.19
C GLY A 38 21.43 -4.15 -0.11
N ALA A 39 20.87 -3.44 -1.10
CA ALA A 39 21.33 -2.10 -1.47
C ALA A 39 21.20 -1.09 -0.32
N LEU A 40 20.10 -1.12 0.43
CA LEU A 40 19.93 -0.26 1.60
C LEU A 40 21.02 -0.50 2.65
N ARG A 41 21.34 -1.77 2.97
CA ARG A 41 22.43 -2.12 3.91
C ARG A 41 23.79 -1.64 3.41
N ASP A 42 24.09 -1.84 2.14
CA ASP A 42 25.35 -1.43 1.54
C ASP A 42 25.52 0.10 1.55
N TRP A 43 24.42 0.84 1.38
CA TRP A 43 24.45 2.30 1.31
C TRP A 43 24.28 2.99 2.65
N GLU A 44 23.91 2.29 3.70
CA GLU A 44 23.71 2.87 5.04
C GLU A 44 24.94 3.58 5.56
N GLY A 45 26.10 2.91 5.51
CA GLY A 45 27.41 3.44 5.92
C GLY A 45 28.18 4.17 4.81
N ASP A 46 27.70 4.18 3.57
CA ASP A 46 28.43 4.77 2.44
C ASP A 46 28.30 6.30 2.41
N PRO A 47 29.38 7.08 2.61
CA PRO A 47 29.34 8.54 2.57
C PRO A 47 29.06 9.08 1.15
N GLY A 48 29.23 8.26 0.12
CA GLY A 48 28.91 8.60 -1.28
C GLY A 48 27.41 8.59 -1.57
N VAL A 49 26.57 8.04 -0.68
CA VAL A 49 25.12 8.09 -0.79
C VAL A 49 24.55 8.90 0.37
N ARG A 50 23.94 10.01 0.10
CA ARG A 50 23.32 10.91 1.08
C ARG A 50 21.80 10.86 1.08
N VAL A 51 21.23 10.48 -0.07
CA VAL A 51 19.78 10.37 -0.31
C VAL A 51 19.52 9.12 -1.13
N VAL A 52 18.44 8.43 -0.86
CA VAL A 52 17.96 7.30 -1.67
C VAL A 52 16.70 7.73 -2.42
N VAL A 53 16.65 7.45 -3.72
CA VAL A 53 15.47 7.65 -4.56
C VAL A 53 14.94 6.31 -5.01
N LEU A 54 13.71 6.00 -4.61
CA LEU A 54 12.98 4.81 -5.03
C LEU A 54 12.01 5.17 -6.16
N ARG A 55 12.08 4.45 -7.27
CA ARG A 55 11.26 4.70 -8.47
C ARG A 55 10.96 3.42 -9.23
N GLY A 56 9.91 3.44 -10.07
CA GLY A 56 9.59 2.36 -10.99
C GLY A 56 10.04 2.68 -12.42
N ASN A 57 10.47 1.67 -13.17
CA ASN A 57 10.70 1.81 -14.60
C ASN A 57 9.40 1.57 -15.40
N GLY A 58 9.30 2.23 -16.57
CA GLY A 58 8.12 2.17 -17.43
C GLY A 58 7.00 3.13 -17.01
N PRO A 59 6.02 3.37 -17.92
CA PRO A 59 5.04 4.44 -17.73
C PRO A 59 3.81 4.06 -16.92
N LYS A 60 3.59 2.76 -16.59
CA LYS A 60 2.30 2.27 -16.09
C LYS A 60 2.20 2.22 -14.58
N ALA A 61 3.29 1.91 -13.90
CA ALA A 61 3.27 1.67 -12.46
C ALA A 61 4.61 1.98 -11.82
N PHE A 62 4.55 2.58 -10.65
CA PHE A 62 5.65 2.53 -9.70
C PHE A 62 5.81 1.10 -9.20
N CYS A 63 4.76 0.52 -8.61
CA CYS A 63 4.70 -0.86 -8.16
C CYS A 63 3.23 -1.28 -7.93
N ALA A 64 2.82 -2.42 -8.49
CA ALA A 64 1.45 -2.94 -8.35
C ALA A 64 1.29 -3.94 -7.18
N GLY A 65 2.21 -3.93 -6.22
CA GLY A 65 2.18 -4.80 -5.04
C GLY A 65 3.08 -6.03 -5.17
N GLY A 66 2.91 -7.01 -4.30
CA GLY A 66 3.58 -8.29 -4.36
C GLY A 66 3.13 -9.12 -5.56
N ASP A 67 3.99 -10.02 -6.05
CA ASP A 67 3.63 -10.99 -7.09
C ASP A 67 2.75 -12.11 -6.52
N VAL A 68 1.51 -11.73 -6.14
CA VAL A 68 0.55 -12.64 -5.49
C VAL A 68 0.23 -13.88 -6.32
N ARG A 69 0.46 -13.83 -7.65
CA ARG A 69 0.33 -15.01 -8.49
C ARG A 69 1.43 -16.03 -8.19
N ALA A 70 2.67 -15.58 -8.04
CA ALA A 70 3.79 -16.43 -7.65
C ALA A 70 3.58 -17.02 -6.24
N LEU A 71 3.00 -16.24 -5.32
CA LEU A 71 2.67 -16.70 -3.97
C LEU A 71 1.55 -17.75 -3.96
N TYR A 72 0.52 -17.57 -4.77
CA TYR A 72 -0.52 -18.58 -5.02
C TYR A 72 0.08 -19.88 -5.55
N ASP A 73 0.91 -19.80 -6.60
CA ASP A 73 1.54 -20.96 -7.20
C ASP A 73 2.47 -21.69 -6.20
N SER A 74 3.15 -20.93 -5.30
CA SER A 74 3.95 -21.48 -4.19
C SER A 74 3.11 -22.31 -3.23
N TYR A 75 2.01 -21.72 -2.75
CA TYR A 75 1.09 -22.40 -1.85
C TYR A 75 0.53 -23.70 -2.48
N GLN A 76 0.15 -23.64 -3.76
CA GLN A 76 -0.35 -24.82 -4.50
C GLN A 76 0.70 -25.93 -4.65
N ARG A 77 1.99 -25.58 -4.74
CA ARG A 77 3.09 -26.55 -4.77
C ARG A 77 3.47 -27.07 -3.39
N GLY A 78 3.03 -26.41 -2.33
CA GLY A 78 3.41 -26.73 -0.95
C GLY A 78 4.85 -26.33 -0.60
N ASP A 79 5.40 -25.29 -1.25
CA ASP A 79 6.69 -24.72 -0.88
C ASP A 79 6.50 -23.48 0.01
N ASP A 80 7.60 -23.00 0.63
CA ASP A 80 7.58 -21.95 1.65
C ASP A 80 7.76 -20.53 1.09
N LEU A 81 7.79 -20.33 -0.24
CA LEU A 81 8.07 -19.03 -0.84
C LEU A 81 7.11 -17.94 -0.33
N HIS A 82 5.81 -18.25 -0.22
CA HIS A 82 4.81 -17.30 0.25
C HIS A 82 5.10 -16.81 1.68
N GLN A 83 5.52 -17.68 2.60
CA GLN A 83 5.87 -17.31 3.98
C GLN A 83 7.18 -16.52 4.05
N ILE A 84 8.17 -16.93 3.27
CA ILE A 84 9.46 -16.25 3.19
C ILE A 84 9.29 -14.84 2.61
N PHE A 85 8.47 -14.71 1.57
CA PHE A 85 8.23 -13.43 0.91
C PHE A 85 7.68 -12.37 1.88
N PHE A 86 6.58 -12.62 2.56
CA PHE A 86 5.99 -11.66 3.49
C PHE A 86 6.93 -11.34 4.66
N THR A 87 7.65 -12.35 5.16
CA THR A 87 8.64 -12.13 6.23
C THR A 87 9.75 -11.17 5.78
N GLU A 88 10.27 -11.32 4.56
CA GLU A 88 11.37 -10.47 4.04
C GLU A 88 10.85 -9.12 3.51
N GLU A 89 9.64 -9.06 2.93
CA GLU A 89 9.00 -7.81 2.50
C GLU A 89 8.73 -6.88 3.68
N TYR A 90 8.13 -7.40 4.77
CA TYR A 90 7.87 -6.60 5.97
C TYR A 90 9.16 -6.15 6.67
N ALA A 91 10.21 -6.98 6.61
CA ALA A 91 11.53 -6.58 7.11
C ALA A 91 12.15 -5.45 6.26
N LEU A 92 11.96 -5.46 4.93
CA LEU A 92 12.37 -4.39 4.03
C LEU A 92 11.62 -3.09 4.32
N ASP A 93 10.28 -3.15 4.44
CA ASP A 93 9.46 -1.97 4.71
C ASP A 93 9.84 -1.33 6.04
N LEU A 94 10.03 -2.14 7.10
CA LEU A 94 10.48 -1.65 8.38
C LEU A 94 11.88 -1.03 8.32
N ALA A 95 12.79 -1.61 7.53
CA ALA A 95 14.12 -1.06 7.30
C ALA A 95 14.07 0.29 6.58
N LEU A 96 13.18 0.46 5.59
CA LEU A 96 12.94 1.72 4.91
C LEU A 96 12.40 2.80 5.86
N HIS A 97 11.41 2.48 6.67
CA HIS A 97 10.86 3.41 7.68
C HIS A 97 11.92 3.92 8.66
N ARG A 98 12.89 3.08 9.00
CA ARG A 98 13.96 3.37 9.97
C ARG A 98 15.26 3.84 9.32
N TYR A 99 15.26 3.95 7.99
CA TYR A 99 16.50 4.22 7.27
C TYR A 99 17.11 5.56 7.68
N PRO A 100 18.41 5.60 8.05
CA PRO A 100 19.01 6.80 8.63
C PRO A 100 19.21 7.94 7.62
N LYS A 101 19.16 7.62 6.30
CA LYS A 101 19.24 8.61 5.24
C LYS A 101 17.86 8.87 4.66
N PRO A 102 17.59 10.09 4.15
CA PRO A 102 16.30 10.37 3.51
C PRO A 102 16.04 9.43 2.33
N VAL A 103 14.84 8.85 2.30
CA VAL A 103 14.30 8.10 1.17
C VAL A 103 13.21 8.93 0.51
N LEU A 104 13.32 9.14 -0.80
CA LEU A 104 12.31 9.78 -1.64
C LEU A 104 11.65 8.72 -2.52
N ALA A 105 10.33 8.66 -2.54
CA ALA A 105 9.59 7.81 -3.47
C ALA A 105 8.99 8.64 -4.60
N LEU A 106 9.38 8.37 -5.84
CA LEU A 106 8.78 8.96 -7.04
C LEU A 106 7.62 8.07 -7.50
N ALA A 107 6.46 8.28 -6.91
CA ALA A 107 5.27 7.45 -7.09
C ALA A 107 4.48 7.89 -8.33
N HIS A 108 4.67 7.21 -9.46
CA HIS A 108 3.92 7.44 -10.70
C HIS A 108 3.07 6.23 -11.10
N GLY A 109 2.03 6.46 -11.90
CA GLY A 109 1.16 5.38 -12.35
C GLY A 109 0.53 4.61 -11.17
N LEU A 110 0.41 3.29 -11.28
CA LEU A 110 -0.17 2.46 -10.23
C LEU A 110 0.79 2.30 -9.03
N VAL A 111 0.24 2.48 -7.83
CA VAL A 111 0.90 2.30 -6.52
C VAL A 111 -0.05 1.49 -5.66
N LEU A 112 0.10 0.19 -5.64
CA LEU A 112 -0.87 -0.73 -5.02
C LEU A 112 -0.21 -1.64 -4.00
N GLY A 113 -0.89 -1.98 -2.90
CA GLY A 113 -0.46 -2.98 -1.93
C GLY A 113 0.98 -2.77 -1.46
N GLY A 114 1.89 -3.73 -1.70
CA GLY A 114 3.32 -3.60 -1.38
C GLY A 114 3.97 -2.35 -1.97
N GLY A 115 3.48 -1.83 -3.11
CA GLY A 115 3.90 -0.53 -3.64
C GLY A 115 3.52 0.63 -2.72
N MET A 116 2.36 0.55 -2.06
CA MET A 116 1.98 1.51 -1.01
C MET A 116 2.90 1.38 0.20
N GLY A 117 3.26 0.16 0.63
CA GLY A 117 4.21 -0.07 1.72
C GLY A 117 5.53 0.67 1.46
N LEU A 118 6.14 0.45 0.30
CA LEU A 118 7.37 1.14 -0.11
C LEU A 118 7.24 2.68 -0.11
N VAL A 119 6.11 3.21 -0.62
CA VAL A 119 5.88 4.67 -0.67
C VAL A 119 5.63 5.24 0.72
N GLN A 120 4.84 4.58 1.55
CA GLN A 120 4.54 5.08 2.90
C GLN A 120 5.73 4.94 3.86
N ALA A 121 6.70 4.05 3.56
CA ALA A 121 7.96 3.98 4.29
C ALA A 121 8.94 5.12 3.91
N ALA A 122 8.77 5.78 2.77
CA ALA A 122 9.62 6.89 2.35
C ALA A 122 9.38 8.15 3.18
N ARG A 123 10.45 8.90 3.42
CA ARG A 123 10.39 10.19 4.13
C ARG A 123 9.67 11.28 3.33
N LEU A 124 9.81 11.26 1.99
CA LEU A 124 9.17 12.21 1.08
C LEU A 124 8.51 11.45 -0.05
N ARG A 125 7.20 11.61 -0.18
CA ARG A 125 6.34 10.89 -1.12
C ARG A 125 5.89 11.86 -2.21
N ILE A 126 6.42 11.64 -3.41
CA ILE A 126 6.24 12.52 -4.56
C ILE A 126 5.26 11.83 -5.52
N VAL A 127 4.17 12.51 -5.86
CA VAL A 127 3.14 12.04 -6.79
C VAL A 127 3.12 12.88 -8.06
N SER A 128 2.58 12.32 -9.13
CA SER A 128 2.45 12.95 -10.45
C SER A 128 1.02 12.83 -10.98
N GLU A 129 0.76 13.34 -12.18
CA GLU A 129 -0.56 13.37 -12.83
C GLU A 129 -1.18 11.95 -12.95
N ARG A 130 -0.33 10.96 -13.18
CA ARG A 130 -0.78 9.57 -13.41
C ARG A 130 -0.83 8.71 -12.17
N THR A 131 -0.41 9.25 -11.02
CA THR A 131 -0.41 8.48 -9.78
C THR A 131 -1.82 7.99 -9.43
N ARG A 132 -1.92 6.69 -9.13
CA ARG A 132 -3.14 6.03 -8.66
C ARG A 132 -2.75 5.11 -7.52
N MET A 133 -3.17 5.48 -6.30
CA MET A 133 -2.86 4.78 -5.04
C MET A 133 -4.05 3.96 -4.57
N ALA A 134 -3.82 2.74 -4.11
CA ALA A 134 -4.86 1.93 -3.44
C ALA A 134 -4.25 0.83 -2.57
N MET A 135 -5.04 0.39 -1.58
CA MET A 135 -4.86 -0.88 -0.86
C MET A 135 -6.01 -1.83 -1.26
N PRO A 136 -5.87 -2.57 -2.39
CA PRO A 136 -6.99 -3.32 -2.97
C PRO A 136 -7.13 -4.74 -2.41
N GLU A 137 -6.48 -5.08 -1.33
CA GLU A 137 -6.30 -6.45 -0.80
C GLU A 137 -7.64 -7.15 -0.56
N THR A 138 -8.66 -6.43 -0.08
CA THR A 138 -10.00 -7.00 0.15
C THR A 138 -10.66 -7.53 -1.13
N ALA A 139 -10.23 -7.05 -2.31
CA ALA A 139 -10.72 -7.54 -3.59
C ALA A 139 -10.21 -8.93 -3.94
N ILE A 140 -9.10 -9.33 -3.34
CA ILE A 140 -8.50 -10.67 -3.50
C ILE A 140 -8.62 -11.51 -2.24
N GLY A 141 -9.56 -11.16 -1.35
CA GLY A 141 -9.80 -11.93 -0.13
C GLY A 141 -8.66 -11.86 0.89
N TYR A 142 -7.91 -10.76 0.90
CA TYR A 142 -6.82 -10.47 1.82
C TYR A 142 -7.13 -9.21 2.64
N PHE A 143 -6.27 -8.81 3.54
CA PHE A 143 -6.36 -7.59 4.33
C PHE A 143 -5.24 -6.61 3.95
N PRO A 144 -5.41 -5.29 4.10
CA PRO A 144 -4.33 -4.33 3.93
C PRO A 144 -3.19 -4.60 4.91
N ASP A 145 -1.99 -4.84 4.37
CA ASP A 145 -0.76 -5.18 5.09
C ASP A 145 0.36 -4.15 4.81
N VAL A 146 1.62 -4.54 4.84
CA VAL A 146 2.80 -3.70 4.56
C VAL A 146 2.85 -2.40 5.36
N GLY A 147 2.44 -2.47 6.62
CA GLY A 147 2.32 -1.33 7.52
C GLY A 147 1.00 -0.57 7.40
N ALA A 148 0.02 -1.04 6.61
CA ALA A 148 -1.27 -0.39 6.46
C ALA A 148 -2.03 -0.28 7.78
N SER A 149 -1.89 -1.25 8.68
CA SER A 149 -2.47 -1.19 10.01
C SER A 149 -1.88 -0.06 10.87
N HIS A 150 -0.73 0.49 10.49
CA HIS A 150 -0.15 1.67 11.10
C HIS A 150 -0.59 2.96 10.39
N PHE A 151 -0.39 3.10 9.06
CA PHE A 151 -0.60 4.37 8.40
C PHE A 151 -2.07 4.69 8.10
N LEU A 152 -2.91 3.70 7.75
CA LEU A 152 -4.32 3.96 7.42
C LEU A 152 -5.13 4.50 8.62
N PRO A 153 -5.09 3.90 9.83
CA PRO A 153 -5.89 4.41 10.96
C PRO A 153 -5.48 5.81 11.43
N ARG A 154 -4.31 6.30 11.01
CA ARG A 154 -3.79 7.64 11.33
C ARG A 154 -4.23 8.72 10.36
N LEU A 155 -4.89 8.33 9.27
CA LEU A 155 -5.54 9.28 8.38
C LEU A 155 -6.77 9.90 9.06
N PRO A 156 -7.07 11.18 8.77
CA PRO A 156 -8.19 11.88 9.42
C PRO A 156 -9.55 11.27 9.04
N ASP A 157 -10.53 11.44 9.93
CA ASP A 157 -11.95 11.22 9.64
C ASP A 157 -12.29 9.81 9.11
N HIS A 158 -11.61 8.79 9.62
CA HIS A 158 -11.77 7.40 9.20
C HIS A 158 -11.49 7.12 7.71
N LEU A 159 -10.81 8.04 7.00
CA LEU A 159 -10.40 7.85 5.61
C LEU A 159 -9.65 6.53 5.40
N GLY A 160 -8.79 6.16 6.35
CA GLY A 160 -8.04 4.91 6.25
C GLY A 160 -8.91 3.66 6.31
N LEU A 161 -9.97 3.67 7.11
CA LEU A 161 -10.95 2.58 7.12
C LEU A 161 -11.69 2.50 5.78
N TYR A 162 -12.13 3.65 5.25
CA TYR A 162 -12.76 3.71 3.92
C TYR A 162 -11.84 3.12 2.85
N LEU A 163 -10.60 3.61 2.75
CA LEU A 163 -9.65 3.17 1.72
C LEU A 163 -9.25 1.70 1.88
N GLY A 164 -8.98 1.26 3.11
CA GLY A 164 -8.55 -0.11 3.37
C GLY A 164 -9.65 -1.16 3.21
N LEU A 165 -10.91 -0.83 3.55
CA LEU A 165 -12.01 -1.78 3.42
C LEU A 165 -12.56 -1.86 1.99
N THR A 166 -12.60 -0.74 1.28
CA THR A 166 -13.13 -0.69 -0.09
C THR A 166 -12.10 -1.00 -1.16
N GLY A 167 -10.83 -0.70 -0.91
CA GLY A 167 -9.77 -0.73 -1.92
C GLY A 167 -9.93 0.39 -2.96
N GLU A 168 -10.58 1.50 -2.58
CA GLU A 168 -10.79 2.64 -3.47
C GLU A 168 -9.47 3.19 -3.99
N GLN A 169 -9.41 3.42 -5.30
CA GLN A 169 -8.24 3.98 -5.95
C GLN A 169 -8.34 5.51 -5.98
N ILE A 170 -7.33 6.18 -5.46
CA ILE A 170 -7.27 7.64 -5.36
C ILE A 170 -6.22 8.23 -6.29
N GLY A 171 -6.49 9.44 -6.76
CA GLY A 171 -5.56 10.26 -7.55
C GLY A 171 -4.62 11.12 -6.69
N PRO A 172 -3.74 11.90 -7.33
CA PRO A 172 -2.74 12.72 -6.61
C PRO A 172 -3.36 13.80 -5.73
N ALA A 173 -4.48 14.41 -6.14
CA ALA A 173 -5.16 15.41 -5.33
C ALA A 173 -5.70 14.83 -4.02
N ASP A 174 -6.35 13.67 -4.09
CA ASP A 174 -6.84 12.95 -2.91
C ASP A 174 -5.68 12.44 -2.04
N ALA A 175 -4.59 11.93 -2.65
CA ALA A 175 -3.42 11.47 -1.92
C ALA A 175 -2.77 12.57 -1.08
N LEU A 176 -2.64 13.79 -1.66
CA LEU A 176 -2.16 14.98 -0.92
C LEU A 176 -3.12 15.37 0.19
N ALA A 177 -4.42 15.46 -0.11
CA ALA A 177 -5.44 15.86 0.85
C ALA A 177 -5.59 14.86 2.02
N ALA A 178 -5.38 13.57 1.76
CA ALA A 178 -5.39 12.51 2.76
C ALA A 178 -4.09 12.43 3.58
N GLY A 179 -2.99 13.06 3.15
CA GLY A 179 -1.67 12.93 3.78
C GLY A 179 -0.94 11.64 3.39
N LEU A 180 -1.32 11.00 2.29
CA LEU A 180 -0.63 9.84 1.69
C LEU A 180 0.48 10.24 0.72
N ALA A 181 0.56 11.52 0.35
CA ALA A 181 1.63 12.13 -0.44
C ALA A 181 2.00 13.48 0.14
N ASP A 182 3.23 13.95 -0.16
CA ASP A 182 3.77 15.20 0.38
C ASP A 182 3.88 16.30 -0.68
N VAL A 183 4.23 15.94 -1.93
CA VAL A 183 4.45 16.90 -3.01
C VAL A 183 3.94 16.34 -4.32
N PHE A 184 3.27 17.19 -5.10
CA PHE A 184 2.98 16.92 -6.51
C PHE A 184 4.08 17.52 -7.38
N VAL A 185 4.71 16.68 -8.20
CA VAL A 185 5.70 17.10 -9.20
C VAL A 185 5.24 16.59 -10.57
N PRO A 186 5.06 17.47 -11.57
CA PRO A 186 4.73 17.04 -12.93
C PRO A 186 5.80 16.09 -13.49
N GLU A 187 5.38 15.02 -14.15
CA GLU A 187 6.34 14.03 -14.70
C GLU A 187 7.35 14.65 -15.67
N ALA A 188 6.95 15.69 -16.38
CA ALA A 188 7.84 16.44 -17.26
C ALA A 188 9.04 17.08 -16.53
N SER A 189 8.94 17.25 -15.19
CA SER A 189 10.01 17.81 -14.35
C SER A 189 10.94 16.75 -13.75
N ASN A 190 10.66 15.46 -13.90
CA ASN A 190 11.41 14.39 -13.23
C ASN A 190 12.89 14.37 -13.57
N GLU A 191 13.26 14.62 -14.82
CA GLU A 191 14.67 14.64 -15.24
C GLU A 191 15.41 15.84 -14.62
N ALA A 192 14.80 17.03 -14.66
CA ALA A 192 15.37 18.23 -14.05
C ALA A 192 15.46 18.09 -12.50
N LEU A 193 14.46 17.49 -11.86
CA LEU A 193 14.49 17.16 -10.44
C LEU A 193 15.65 16.21 -10.11
N ALA A 194 15.82 15.14 -10.90
CA ALA A 194 16.92 14.20 -10.69
C ALA A 194 18.28 14.88 -10.80
N GLN A 195 18.50 15.67 -11.85
CA GLN A 195 19.74 16.43 -12.03
C GLN A 195 19.98 17.41 -10.86
N ARG A 196 18.97 18.13 -10.44
CA ARG A 196 19.05 19.08 -9.33
C ARG A 196 19.37 18.41 -8.00
N LEU A 197 18.78 17.23 -7.73
CA LEU A 197 19.09 16.39 -6.57
C LEU A 197 20.56 15.94 -6.59
N GLU A 198 21.03 15.44 -7.72
CA GLU A 198 22.43 14.99 -7.90
C GLU A 198 23.42 16.13 -7.65
N GLU A 199 23.19 17.31 -8.24
CA GLU A 199 24.04 18.48 -8.06
C GLU A 199 24.08 18.97 -6.60
N ALA A 200 22.91 19.07 -5.97
CA ALA A 200 22.81 19.55 -4.59
C ALA A 200 23.45 18.56 -3.61
N THR A 201 23.15 17.28 -3.74
CA THR A 201 23.68 16.25 -2.83
C THR A 201 25.17 15.99 -3.04
N ALA A 202 25.72 16.21 -4.23
CA ALA A 202 27.16 16.15 -4.47
C ALA A 202 27.93 17.19 -3.63
N GLN A 203 27.34 18.35 -3.38
CA GLN A 203 27.96 19.45 -2.62
C GLN A 203 27.89 19.29 -1.11
N GLY A 204 26.97 18.45 -0.58
CA GLY A 204 26.83 18.24 0.86
C GLY A 204 25.40 17.92 1.32
N PRO A 205 25.12 18.10 2.61
CA PRO A 205 23.77 18.00 3.13
C PRO A 205 22.82 19.00 2.46
N THR A 206 21.61 18.55 2.11
CA THR A 206 20.65 19.32 1.31
C THR A 206 19.32 19.37 2.03
N ASP A 207 18.67 20.55 2.04
CA ASP A 207 17.26 20.66 2.41
C ASP A 207 16.40 20.16 1.25
N LEU A 208 16.01 18.90 1.35
CA LEU A 208 15.24 18.21 0.30
C LEU A 208 13.82 18.76 0.17
N ALA A 209 13.22 19.22 1.26
CA ALA A 209 11.88 19.78 1.22
C ALA A 209 11.88 21.11 0.45
N ALA A 210 12.84 21.99 0.72
CA ALA A 210 13.01 23.23 -0.03
C ALA A 210 13.33 22.98 -1.51
N LEU A 211 14.20 22.00 -1.81
CA LEU A 211 14.52 21.63 -3.19
C LEU A 211 13.30 21.12 -3.95
N LEU A 212 12.47 20.28 -3.34
CA LEU A 212 11.26 19.77 -3.99
C LEU A 212 10.25 20.88 -4.29
N GLN A 213 10.19 21.95 -3.49
CA GLN A 213 9.33 23.10 -3.77
C GLN A 213 9.71 23.85 -5.05
N GLU A 214 10.97 23.76 -5.52
CA GLU A 214 11.38 24.33 -6.81
C GLU A 214 10.64 23.69 -8.01
N PHE A 215 10.15 22.45 -7.83
CA PHE A 215 9.45 21.63 -8.83
C PHE A 215 7.98 21.39 -8.52
N ALA A 216 7.53 21.85 -7.36
CA ALA A 216 6.15 21.59 -6.91
C ALA A 216 5.14 22.24 -7.86
N GLY A 217 4.11 21.46 -8.18
CA GLY A 217 2.95 21.91 -8.94
C GLY A 217 1.66 21.62 -8.17
N ALA A 218 0.55 21.69 -8.90
CA ALA A 218 -0.76 21.31 -8.38
C ALA A 218 -1.41 20.30 -9.32
N PRO A 219 -2.11 19.26 -8.79
CA PRO A 219 -2.94 18.39 -9.61
C PRO A 219 -4.02 19.20 -10.35
N ALA A 220 -4.35 18.80 -11.57
CA ALA A 220 -5.43 19.43 -12.34
C ALA A 220 -6.83 19.04 -11.81
N GLU A 221 -6.93 17.89 -11.15
CA GLU A 221 -8.15 17.40 -10.52
C GLU A 221 -8.30 17.92 -9.09
N THR A 222 -9.55 18.04 -8.61
CA THR A 222 -9.85 18.38 -7.22
C THR A 222 -9.87 17.13 -6.35
N ALA A 223 -9.58 17.28 -5.05
CA ALA A 223 -9.63 16.19 -4.08
C ALA A 223 -11.10 15.82 -3.76
N ARG A 224 -11.61 14.76 -4.40
CA ARG A 224 -12.98 14.26 -4.19
C ARG A 224 -13.22 13.81 -2.74
N LEU A 225 -12.21 13.21 -2.13
CA LEU A 225 -12.31 12.77 -0.73
C LEU A 225 -12.59 13.93 0.24
N THR A 226 -12.19 15.15 -0.09
CA THR A 226 -12.48 16.32 0.75
C THR A 226 -13.99 16.54 0.90
N ASP A 227 -14.74 16.42 -0.17
CA ASP A 227 -16.19 16.58 -0.16
C ASP A 227 -16.90 15.39 0.53
N LEU A 228 -16.32 14.21 0.46
CA LEU A 228 -16.85 12.97 1.04
C LEU A 228 -16.51 12.80 2.53
N ARG A 229 -15.51 13.54 3.07
CA ARG A 229 -15.04 13.40 4.45
C ARG A 229 -16.15 13.37 5.50
N PRO A 230 -17.18 14.25 5.47
CA PRO A 230 -18.23 14.21 6.49
C PRO A 230 -19.02 12.89 6.50
N ALA A 231 -19.31 12.34 5.31
CA ALA A 231 -20.01 11.07 5.18
C ALA A 231 -19.10 9.88 5.57
N ILE A 232 -17.84 9.90 5.14
CA ILE A 232 -16.86 8.88 5.52
C ILE A 232 -16.68 8.86 7.05
N ALA A 233 -16.49 10.03 7.68
CA ALA A 233 -16.34 10.15 9.13
C ALA A 233 -17.52 9.55 9.90
N GLU A 234 -18.74 9.75 9.41
CA GLU A 234 -19.95 9.25 10.03
C GLU A 234 -20.10 7.74 9.84
N HIS A 235 -20.05 7.26 8.60
CA HIS A 235 -20.34 5.85 8.31
C HIS A 235 -19.23 4.91 8.78
N PHE A 236 -17.96 5.28 8.58
CA PHE A 236 -16.80 4.44 8.94
C PHE A 236 -16.38 4.54 10.43
N ALA A 237 -17.11 5.32 11.24
CA ALA A 237 -17.04 5.24 12.71
C ALA A 237 -17.70 3.97 13.28
N ALA A 238 -18.48 3.26 12.47
CA ALA A 238 -19.24 2.07 12.86
C ALA A 238 -18.37 0.98 13.50
N ALA A 239 -18.85 0.31 14.54
CA ALA A 239 -18.09 -0.67 15.31
C ALA A 239 -17.94 -2.01 14.58
N THR A 240 -18.88 -2.35 13.74
CA THR A 240 -18.91 -3.60 12.98
C THR A 240 -19.19 -3.34 11.51
N VAL A 241 -18.86 -4.32 10.66
CA VAL A 241 -19.20 -4.21 9.23
C VAL A 241 -20.72 -4.21 9.02
N GLU A 242 -21.48 -4.89 9.88
CA GLU A 242 -22.95 -4.87 9.82
C GLU A 242 -23.50 -3.47 10.09
N GLU A 243 -23.01 -2.79 11.13
CA GLU A 243 -23.38 -1.40 11.43
C GLU A 243 -22.95 -0.45 10.30
N LEU A 244 -21.74 -0.60 9.76
CA LEU A 244 -21.25 0.17 8.61
C LEU A 244 -22.21 0.03 7.42
N ARG A 245 -22.54 -1.20 7.06
CA ARG A 245 -23.45 -1.49 5.94
C ARG A 245 -24.84 -0.94 6.17
N GLY A 246 -25.39 -1.09 7.39
CA GLY A 246 -26.68 -0.52 7.78
C GLY A 246 -26.69 1.01 7.70
N SER A 247 -25.61 1.64 8.14
CA SER A 247 -25.43 3.10 8.05
C SER A 247 -25.38 3.59 6.60
N LEU A 248 -24.58 2.94 5.74
CA LEU A 248 -24.51 3.26 4.30
C LEU A 248 -25.87 3.05 3.59
N GLN A 249 -26.59 1.98 3.94
CA GLN A 249 -27.91 1.69 3.37
C GLN A 249 -28.95 2.74 3.76
N ALA A 250 -28.83 3.34 4.93
CA ALA A 250 -29.73 4.37 5.45
C ALA A 250 -29.40 5.79 4.94
N GLU A 251 -28.29 5.99 4.19
CA GLU A 251 -27.90 7.30 3.69
C GLU A 251 -28.94 7.87 2.72
N SER A 252 -29.52 8.99 3.10
CA SER A 252 -30.60 9.65 2.32
C SER A 252 -30.24 11.04 1.82
N ARG A 253 -29.11 11.61 2.27
CA ARG A 253 -28.65 12.93 1.83
C ARG A 253 -28.32 12.92 0.33
N PRO A 254 -28.90 13.79 -0.48
CA PRO A 254 -28.66 13.77 -1.94
C PRO A 254 -27.19 13.85 -2.33
N ALA A 255 -26.37 14.55 -1.55
CA ALA A 255 -24.94 14.71 -1.81
C ALA A 255 -24.12 13.41 -1.64
N TYR A 256 -24.60 12.46 -0.83
CA TYR A 256 -23.83 11.28 -0.44
C TYR A 256 -24.50 9.95 -0.81
N ARG A 257 -25.79 9.97 -1.15
CA ARG A 257 -26.58 8.75 -1.41
C ARG A 257 -25.98 7.85 -2.49
N ASP A 258 -25.58 8.42 -3.60
CA ASP A 258 -25.05 7.65 -4.73
C ASP A 258 -23.69 7.04 -4.35
N TRP A 259 -22.81 7.82 -3.71
CA TRP A 259 -21.56 7.34 -3.16
C TRP A 259 -21.76 6.21 -2.13
N ALA A 260 -22.71 6.35 -1.22
CA ALA A 260 -23.01 5.33 -0.21
C ALA A 260 -23.50 4.02 -0.85
N GLN A 261 -24.32 4.10 -1.89
CA GLN A 261 -24.77 2.92 -2.65
C GLN A 261 -23.63 2.24 -3.40
N GLU A 262 -22.72 3.01 -4.05
CA GLU A 262 -21.54 2.48 -4.72
C GLU A 262 -20.58 1.84 -3.73
N THR A 263 -20.38 2.46 -2.57
CA THR A 263 -19.54 1.94 -1.49
C THR A 263 -20.11 0.63 -0.95
N LEU A 264 -21.41 0.58 -0.67
CA LEU A 264 -22.10 -0.63 -0.24
C LEU A 264 -21.96 -1.76 -1.27
N ALA A 265 -22.23 -1.46 -2.55
CA ALA A 265 -22.08 -2.42 -3.63
C ALA A 265 -20.61 -2.90 -3.79
N THR A 266 -19.64 -2.05 -3.47
CA THR A 266 -18.22 -2.43 -3.46
C THR A 266 -17.94 -3.42 -2.32
N LEU A 267 -18.38 -3.11 -1.10
CA LEU A 267 -18.23 -4.00 0.04
C LEU A 267 -18.93 -5.36 -0.19
N ASP A 268 -20.10 -5.37 -0.84
CA ASP A 268 -20.86 -6.60 -1.12
C ASP A 268 -20.15 -7.54 -2.11
N ARG A 269 -19.21 -7.04 -2.90
CA ARG A 269 -18.36 -7.86 -3.78
C ARG A 269 -17.11 -8.41 -3.09
N ARG A 270 -16.75 -7.89 -1.91
CA ARG A 270 -15.55 -8.31 -1.17
C ARG A 270 -15.84 -9.57 -0.35
N SER A 271 -14.76 -10.26 0.05
CA SER A 271 -14.86 -11.33 1.04
C SER A 271 -15.36 -10.76 2.38
N PRO A 272 -16.49 -11.26 2.92
CA PRO A 272 -16.93 -10.86 4.25
C PRO A 272 -15.86 -11.09 5.33
N LEU A 273 -15.14 -12.21 5.26
CA LEU A 273 -14.07 -12.53 6.20
C LEU A 273 -12.91 -11.54 6.10
N ALA A 274 -12.47 -11.22 4.87
CA ALA A 274 -11.35 -10.32 4.66
C ALA A 274 -11.66 -8.89 5.13
N VAL A 275 -12.84 -8.35 4.79
CA VAL A 275 -13.23 -6.99 5.22
C VAL A 275 -13.40 -6.90 6.73
N ALA A 276 -14.04 -7.91 7.37
CA ALA A 276 -14.20 -7.91 8.81
C ALA A 276 -12.85 -8.01 9.55
N THR A 277 -11.93 -8.83 9.03
CA THR A 277 -10.58 -8.94 9.57
C THR A 277 -9.78 -7.64 9.34
N ALA A 278 -9.92 -7.02 8.17
CA ALA A 278 -9.29 -5.73 7.88
C ALA A 278 -9.81 -4.62 8.83
N LEU A 279 -11.11 -4.57 9.09
CA LEU A 279 -11.68 -3.62 10.04
C LEU A 279 -11.08 -3.79 11.44
N GLU A 280 -11.01 -5.03 11.93
CA GLU A 280 -10.43 -5.33 13.25
C GLU A 280 -8.93 -5.02 13.28
N LEU A 281 -8.17 -5.41 12.25
CA LEU A 281 -6.74 -5.13 12.12
C LEU A 281 -6.45 -3.62 12.18
N LEU A 282 -7.14 -2.82 11.37
CA LEU A 282 -6.94 -1.37 11.30
C LEU A 282 -7.31 -0.69 12.64
N ARG A 283 -8.32 -1.20 13.34
CA ARG A 283 -8.69 -0.68 14.66
C ARG A 283 -7.64 -0.98 15.72
N GLN A 284 -7.15 -2.21 15.79
CA GLN A 284 -6.06 -2.56 16.70
C GLN A 284 -4.79 -1.76 16.37
N GLY A 285 -4.45 -1.63 15.08
CA GLY A 285 -3.29 -0.89 14.60
C GLY A 285 -3.26 0.59 15.00
N SER A 286 -4.42 1.20 15.26
CA SER A 286 -4.50 2.60 15.70
C SER A 286 -3.76 2.86 17.03
N GLY A 287 -3.71 1.85 17.90
CA GLY A 287 -3.06 1.91 19.22
C GLY A 287 -1.66 1.30 19.27
N LEU A 288 -1.17 0.72 18.17
CA LEU A 288 0.10 -0.01 18.12
C LEU A 288 1.25 0.84 17.59
N SER A 289 2.49 0.49 17.97
CA SER A 289 3.69 1.01 17.30
C SER A 289 3.80 0.43 15.89
N LEU A 290 4.66 1.02 15.07
CA LEU A 290 4.92 0.53 13.72
C LEU A 290 5.38 -0.94 13.74
N GLU A 291 6.30 -1.28 14.62
CA GLU A 291 6.83 -2.64 14.78
C GLU A 291 5.75 -3.63 15.20
N GLN A 292 4.87 -3.20 16.11
CA GLN A 292 3.77 -4.05 16.56
C GLN A 292 2.73 -4.23 15.45
N CYS A 293 2.50 -3.22 14.59
CA CYS A 293 1.66 -3.34 13.42
C CYS A 293 2.22 -4.39 12.44
N PHE A 294 3.49 -4.30 12.06
CA PHE A 294 4.13 -5.31 11.21
C PHE A 294 4.12 -6.71 11.83
N ALA A 295 4.34 -6.81 13.15
CA ALA A 295 4.26 -8.10 13.85
C ALA A 295 2.84 -8.69 13.83
N LEU A 296 1.81 -7.85 13.98
CA LEU A 296 0.41 -8.27 13.91
C LEU A 296 0.03 -8.70 12.48
N GLU A 297 0.40 -7.93 11.46
CA GLU A 297 0.18 -8.26 10.06
C GLU A 297 0.83 -9.60 9.70
N LEU A 298 2.09 -9.83 10.09
CA LEU A 298 2.78 -11.10 9.86
C LEU A 298 2.15 -12.28 10.63
N HIS A 299 1.62 -12.02 11.84
CA HIS A 299 0.90 -13.02 12.62
C HIS A 299 -0.39 -13.47 11.91
N LEU A 300 -1.12 -12.52 11.30
CA LEU A 300 -2.31 -12.82 10.52
C LEU A 300 -1.93 -13.56 9.24
N ASP A 301 -0.93 -13.07 8.49
CA ASP A 301 -0.47 -13.65 7.22
C ASP A 301 -0.14 -15.13 7.35
N ARG A 302 0.61 -15.53 8.36
CA ARG A 302 0.99 -16.93 8.62
C ARG A 302 -0.20 -17.89 8.75
N ARG A 303 -1.40 -17.37 9.02
CA ARG A 303 -2.63 -18.16 9.14
C ARG A 303 -3.55 -17.99 7.92
N TRP A 304 -3.32 -16.91 7.13
CA TRP A 304 -4.27 -16.49 6.13
C TRP A 304 -4.30 -17.39 4.90
N PHE A 305 -3.16 -17.92 4.48
CA PHE A 305 -3.10 -18.86 3.36
C PHE A 305 -3.89 -20.15 3.60
N GLU A 306 -3.94 -20.61 4.84
CA GLU A 306 -4.69 -21.84 5.21
C GLU A 306 -6.17 -21.58 5.56
N LYS A 307 -6.46 -20.45 6.23
CA LYS A 307 -7.76 -20.19 6.85
C LYS A 307 -8.51 -19.00 6.29
N GLY A 308 -7.83 -18.15 5.54
CA GLY A 308 -8.39 -16.98 4.86
C GLY A 308 -8.85 -17.30 3.44
N GLU A 309 -8.97 -16.28 2.62
CA GLU A 309 -9.57 -16.39 1.30
C GLU A 309 -8.69 -15.88 0.15
N ILE A 310 -7.41 -15.61 0.42
CA ILE A 310 -6.47 -15.13 -0.61
C ILE A 310 -6.35 -16.09 -1.78
N ILE A 311 -6.35 -17.40 -1.51
CA ILE A 311 -6.22 -18.44 -2.54
C ILE A 311 -7.40 -18.37 -3.51
N GLU A 312 -8.63 -18.27 -3.01
CA GLU A 312 -9.82 -18.14 -3.86
C GLU A 312 -9.83 -16.80 -4.61
N GLY A 313 -9.49 -15.71 -3.92
CA GLY A 313 -9.45 -14.40 -4.55
C GLY A 313 -8.43 -14.30 -5.67
N VAL A 314 -7.22 -14.82 -5.46
CA VAL A 314 -6.17 -14.86 -6.50
C VAL A 314 -6.58 -15.79 -7.64
N ARG A 315 -7.19 -16.97 -7.34
CA ARG A 315 -7.75 -17.82 -8.38
C ARG A 315 -8.69 -17.04 -9.29
N ALA A 316 -9.71 -16.43 -8.72
CA ALA A 316 -10.76 -15.75 -9.48
C ALA A 316 -10.24 -14.54 -10.26
N MET A 317 -9.33 -13.76 -9.68
CA MET A 317 -8.90 -12.48 -10.27
C MET A 317 -7.71 -12.61 -11.22
N LEU A 318 -6.77 -13.54 -10.96
CA LEU A 318 -5.48 -13.59 -11.65
C LEU A 318 -5.19 -14.91 -12.34
N VAL A 319 -5.74 -16.03 -11.86
CA VAL A 319 -5.52 -17.37 -12.44
C VAL A 319 -6.55 -17.67 -13.50
N ASP A 320 -7.81 -17.87 -13.09
CA ASP A 320 -8.93 -18.21 -13.98
C ASP A 320 -9.50 -16.95 -14.66
N LYS A 321 -9.36 -15.80 -14.02
CA LYS A 321 -9.84 -14.49 -14.49
C LYS A 321 -11.33 -14.44 -14.76
N ASP A 322 -12.10 -15.31 -14.09
CA ASP A 322 -13.55 -15.35 -14.12
C ASP A 322 -14.20 -14.20 -13.35
N ARG A 323 -13.44 -13.57 -12.42
CA ARG A 323 -13.87 -12.47 -11.55
C ARG A 323 -15.09 -12.81 -10.69
N THR A 324 -15.30 -14.07 -10.42
CA THR A 324 -16.40 -14.61 -9.62
C THR A 324 -15.85 -15.44 -8.45
N PRO A 325 -15.28 -14.79 -7.43
CA PRO A 325 -14.77 -15.52 -6.28
C PRO A 325 -15.90 -16.17 -5.48
N HIS A 326 -15.68 -17.39 -5.02
CA HIS A 326 -16.59 -18.14 -4.18
C HIS A 326 -16.20 -17.96 -2.71
N TRP A 327 -16.56 -16.79 -2.16
CA TRP A 327 -16.22 -16.47 -0.78
C TRP A 327 -16.88 -17.41 0.23
N ASN A 328 -16.21 -17.72 1.32
CA ASN A 328 -16.74 -18.50 2.43
C ASN A 328 -16.55 -17.76 3.76
N PRO A 329 -17.62 -17.18 4.36
CA PRO A 329 -19.00 -17.25 3.89
C PRO A 329 -19.22 -16.34 2.66
N ALA A 330 -20.23 -16.70 1.85
CA ALA A 330 -20.60 -15.92 0.68
C ALA A 330 -21.36 -14.63 1.04
N ARG A 331 -21.99 -14.59 2.23
CA ARG A 331 -22.84 -13.47 2.65
C ARG A 331 -22.43 -12.97 4.03
N TRP A 332 -22.58 -11.69 4.27
CA TRP A 332 -22.25 -11.02 5.52
C TRP A 332 -22.93 -11.61 6.74
N GLN A 333 -24.22 -11.90 6.64
CA GLN A 333 -25.02 -12.47 7.75
C GLN A 333 -24.61 -13.89 8.13
N ASP A 334 -23.84 -14.58 7.30
CA ASP A 334 -23.37 -15.94 7.55
C ASP A 334 -21.97 -15.94 8.18
N LEU A 335 -21.34 -14.77 8.35
CA LEU A 335 -20.01 -14.66 8.96
C LEU A 335 -20.10 -14.86 10.48
N ASP A 336 -19.50 -15.93 10.97
CA ASP A 336 -19.30 -16.13 12.41
C ASP A 336 -18.17 -15.19 12.91
N PRO A 337 -18.46 -14.25 13.83
CA PRO A 337 -17.43 -13.36 14.39
C PRO A 337 -16.25 -14.09 15.02
N ARG A 338 -16.46 -15.33 15.49
CA ARG A 338 -15.39 -16.16 16.05
C ARG A 338 -14.32 -16.53 15.03
N ARG A 339 -14.67 -16.60 13.73
CA ARG A 339 -13.68 -16.81 12.68
C ARG A 339 -12.71 -15.63 12.56
N VAL A 340 -13.22 -14.41 12.65
CA VAL A 340 -12.39 -13.19 12.67
C VAL A 340 -11.50 -13.18 13.91
N ALA A 341 -12.09 -13.38 15.09
CA ALA A 341 -11.37 -13.40 16.37
C ALA A 341 -10.23 -14.42 16.39
N ALA A 342 -10.41 -15.58 15.74
CA ALA A 342 -9.41 -16.65 15.68
C ALA A 342 -8.10 -16.23 14.99
N PHE A 343 -8.11 -15.25 14.10
CA PHE A 343 -6.87 -14.73 13.48
C PHE A 343 -6.03 -13.93 14.47
N PHE A 344 -6.64 -13.26 15.43
CA PHE A 344 -5.96 -12.41 16.43
C PHE A 344 -5.60 -13.18 17.72
N THR A 345 -6.03 -14.45 17.84
CA THR A 345 -5.71 -15.28 19.01
C THR A 345 -4.20 -15.52 19.09
N ASP A 346 -3.67 -15.56 20.32
CA ASP A 346 -2.25 -15.81 20.62
C ASP A 346 -1.27 -14.74 20.10
N PHE A 347 -1.74 -13.65 19.54
CA PHE A 347 -0.88 -12.49 19.29
C PHE A 347 -0.47 -11.87 20.63
N ARG A 348 0.83 -11.76 20.87
CA ARG A 348 1.39 -11.11 22.06
C ARG A 348 2.02 -9.79 21.63
N HIS A 349 1.56 -8.71 22.24
CA HIS A 349 2.20 -7.41 22.15
C HIS A 349 3.53 -7.45 22.92
N SER A 350 4.59 -7.94 22.28
CA SER A 350 5.93 -7.97 22.87
C SER A 350 6.64 -6.64 22.68
#